data_6a5e9abbc1780aa86455dcb83589c78c
#
_entry.id   6a5e9abbc1780aa86455dcb83589c78c
#
_cell.length_a   1.000
_cell.length_b   1.000
_cell.length_c   1.000
_cell.angle_alpha   90.00
_cell.angle_beta   90.00
_cell.angle_gamma   90.00
#
_symmetry.space_group_name_H-M   'P 1'
#
loop_
_entity.id
_entity.type
_entity.pdbx_description
1 polymer ?
#
loop_
_entity_poly.entity_id
_entity_poly.type
_entity_poly.pdbx_seq_one_letter_code
_entity_poly.pdbx_strand_id
1 'polypeptide(L)'
;DIIRESLHRSPMYAGVIEGAGPRYCPSIEDKVVRFADRVSHQIFVEPEGLSTRELYPNGISTSLPFEVQLDVVHSIRGFEQAHVTRPGYAIEYDFFPPTQLKPTLETKLIASRTGLRASIVVGRYSRLEIVRTP
;
A
#
# COMPACT_ATOMS: atom_id res chain seq x y z
N ASP A 1 0.46 17.46 8.50
CA ASP A 1 -0.32 18.42 7.71
C ASP A 1 -0.45 17.94 6.26
N ILE A 2 0.63 17.72 5.47
CA ILE A 2 0.60 17.30 4.05
C ILE A 2 -0.40 16.15 3.81
N ILE A 3 -0.32 15.06 4.59
CA ILE A 3 -1.19 13.90 4.44
C ILE A 3 -2.64 14.25 4.76
N ARG A 4 -2.89 14.98 5.86
CA ARG A 4 -4.27 15.35 6.27
C ARG A 4 -4.96 16.22 5.23
N GLU A 5 -4.26 17.18 4.68
CA GLU A 5 -4.77 18.09 3.64
C GLU A 5 -5.05 17.35 2.32
N SER A 6 -4.35 16.25 2.07
CA SER A 6 -4.46 15.46 0.84
C SER A 6 -5.36 14.22 0.95
N LEU A 7 -5.97 13.92 2.11
CA LEU A 7 -6.79 12.72 2.32
C LEU A 7 -7.90 12.56 1.27
N HIS A 8 -8.55 13.65 0.90
CA HIS A 8 -9.63 13.66 -0.09
C HIS A 8 -9.18 13.20 -1.49
N ARG A 9 -7.88 13.13 -1.73
CA ARG A 9 -7.24 12.69 -2.99
C ARG A 9 -6.79 11.22 -2.94
N SER A 10 -6.87 10.58 -1.78
CA SER A 10 -6.57 9.15 -1.66
C SER A 10 -7.75 8.32 -2.17
N PRO A 11 -7.55 7.34 -3.07
CA PRO A 11 -8.61 6.46 -3.55
C PRO A 11 -9.38 5.75 -2.44
N MET A 12 -8.72 5.45 -1.32
CA MET A 12 -9.32 4.83 -0.15
C MET A 12 -10.30 5.77 0.59
N TYR A 13 -10.05 7.07 0.58
CA TYR A 13 -10.84 8.08 1.27
C TYR A 13 -11.77 8.87 0.35
N ALA A 14 -11.49 8.86 -0.95
CA ALA A 14 -12.36 9.46 -1.97
C ALA A 14 -13.56 8.58 -2.35
N GLY A 15 -13.71 7.38 -1.76
CA GLY A 15 -14.79 6.45 -2.09
C GLY A 15 -14.64 5.75 -3.44
N VAL A 16 -13.45 5.76 -4.02
CA VAL A 16 -13.15 5.09 -5.30
C VAL A 16 -12.98 3.59 -5.09
N ILE A 17 -12.38 3.19 -3.94
CA ILE A 17 -12.19 1.79 -3.58
C ILE A 17 -13.18 1.44 -2.48
N GLU A 18 -14.07 0.51 -2.77
CA GLU A 18 -15.04 -0.04 -1.83
C GLU A 18 -14.60 -1.44 -1.40
N GLY A 19 -14.65 -1.71 -0.12
CA GLY A 19 -14.36 -3.03 0.43
C GLY A 19 -13.19 -3.07 1.40
N ALA A 20 -13.15 -4.16 2.17
CA ALA A 20 -12.08 -4.43 3.12
C ALA A 20 -11.04 -5.33 2.46
N GLY A 21 -9.77 -4.94 2.51
CA GLY A 21 -8.69 -5.81 2.07
C GLY A 21 -8.61 -7.10 2.91
N PRO A 22 -8.01 -8.18 2.38
CA PRO A 22 -7.91 -9.48 3.04
C PRO A 22 -7.01 -9.45 4.28
N ARG A 23 -6.22 -8.41 4.45
CA ARG A 23 -5.33 -8.20 5.59
C ARG A 23 -5.36 -6.75 6.04
N TYR A 24 -5.21 -6.56 7.34
CA TYR A 24 -4.98 -5.24 7.89
C TYR A 24 -3.53 -4.80 7.57
N CYS A 25 -3.42 -3.89 6.61
CA CYS A 25 -2.16 -3.26 6.24
C CYS A 25 -2.41 -1.75 6.15
N PRO A 26 -2.30 -1.02 7.29
CA PRO A 26 -2.62 0.39 7.31
C PRO A 26 -1.63 1.18 6.47
N SER A 27 -2.15 1.99 5.56
CA SER A 27 -1.40 3.04 4.88
C SER A 27 -0.99 4.14 5.86
N ILE A 28 -0.16 5.06 5.43
CA ILE A 28 0.17 6.22 6.26
C ILE A 28 -1.08 7.10 6.47
N GLU A 29 -1.99 7.16 5.49
CA GLU A 29 -3.27 7.83 5.61
C GLU A 29 -4.12 7.23 6.73
N ASP A 30 -4.22 5.90 6.79
CA ASP A 30 -4.92 5.19 7.87
C ASP A 30 -4.33 5.51 9.24
N LYS A 31 -3.00 5.54 9.33
CA LYS A 31 -2.32 5.86 10.59
C LYS A 31 -2.62 7.28 11.05
N VAL A 32 -2.59 8.24 10.12
CA VAL A 32 -2.86 9.64 10.42
C VAL A 32 -4.31 9.88 10.85
N VAL A 33 -5.25 9.13 10.29
CA VAL A 33 -6.68 9.22 10.64
C VAL A 33 -6.97 8.48 11.95
N ARG A 34 -6.56 7.21 12.06
CA ARG A 34 -6.90 6.37 13.23
C ARG A 34 -6.14 6.75 14.50
N PHE A 35 -4.96 7.31 14.36
CA PHE A 35 -4.10 7.72 15.46
C PHE A 35 -3.81 9.23 15.39
N ALA A 36 -4.88 10.01 15.21
CA ALA A 36 -4.79 11.46 15.02
C ALA A 36 -4.22 12.20 16.25
N ASP A 37 -4.26 11.58 17.42
CA ASP A 37 -3.67 12.04 18.67
C ASP A 37 -2.14 11.86 18.74
N ARG A 38 -1.57 11.02 17.86
CA ARG A 38 -0.13 10.80 17.79
C ARG A 38 0.56 11.95 17.08
N VAL A 39 1.64 12.44 17.70
CA VAL A 39 2.46 13.52 17.15
C VAL A 39 3.48 13.03 16.11
N SER A 40 3.74 11.72 16.07
CA SER A 40 4.69 11.12 15.13
C SER A 40 4.35 9.66 14.87
N HIS A 41 4.78 9.16 13.70
CA HIS A 41 4.72 7.76 13.33
C HIS A 41 6.13 7.25 13.02
N GLN A 42 6.43 6.04 13.48
CA GLN A 42 7.73 5.44 13.25
C GLN A 42 7.85 4.94 11.81
N ILE A 43 9.00 5.23 11.21
CA ILE A 43 9.40 4.76 9.89
C ILE A 43 10.70 3.97 10.07
N PHE A 44 10.76 2.78 9.46
CA PHE A 44 11.98 2.00 9.39
C PHE A 44 12.54 2.11 7.98
N VAL A 45 13.81 2.46 7.87
CA VAL A 45 14.50 2.60 6.58
C VAL A 45 15.41 1.41 6.40
N GLU A 46 15.10 0.60 5.42
CA GLU A 46 15.79 -0.67 5.15
C GLU A 46 16.51 -0.58 3.80
N PRO A 47 17.83 -0.85 3.72
CA PRO A 47 18.50 -0.95 2.43
C PRO A 47 18.01 -2.18 1.67
N GLU A 48 17.74 -2.02 0.38
CA GLU A 48 17.30 -3.12 -0.50
C GLU A 48 18.39 -4.14 -0.81
N GLY A 49 19.63 -3.86 -0.45
CA GLY A 49 20.77 -4.75 -0.62
C GLY A 49 22.07 -4.13 -0.17
N LEU A 50 23.12 -4.94 -0.10
CA LEU A 50 24.43 -4.51 0.42
C LEU A 50 25.19 -3.54 -0.51
N SER A 51 24.89 -3.57 -1.81
CA SER A 51 25.57 -2.76 -2.83
C SER A 51 24.68 -1.76 -3.55
N THR A 52 23.41 -1.67 -3.17
CA THR A 52 22.46 -0.72 -3.74
C THR A 52 22.32 0.55 -2.88
N ARG A 53 21.95 1.64 -3.51
CA ARG A 53 21.54 2.90 -2.82
C ARG A 53 20.05 2.97 -2.59
N GLU A 54 19.30 1.97 -3.05
CA GLU A 54 17.86 1.91 -2.87
C GLU A 54 17.51 1.59 -1.43
N LEU A 55 16.55 2.31 -0.92
CA LEU A 55 16.05 2.21 0.44
C LEU A 55 14.54 1.96 0.40
N TYR A 56 14.08 1.10 1.27
CA TYR A 56 12.67 0.87 1.51
C TYR A 56 12.24 1.57 2.81
N PRO A 57 11.44 2.62 2.72
CA PRO A 57 10.90 3.28 3.91
C PRO A 57 9.65 2.53 4.39
N ASN A 58 9.85 1.55 5.24
CA ASN A 58 8.76 0.78 5.83
C ASN A 58 7.94 1.65 6.79
N GLY A 59 6.63 1.64 6.61
CA GLY A 59 5.69 2.35 7.48
C GLY A 59 5.01 3.55 6.86
N ILE A 60 5.34 3.91 5.61
CA ILE A 60 4.73 4.99 4.84
C ILE A 60 4.11 4.52 3.51
N SER A 61 3.61 3.28 3.48
CA SER A 61 2.80 2.82 2.34
C SER A 61 1.65 3.80 2.11
N THR A 62 1.43 4.20 0.86
CA THR A 62 0.47 5.25 0.52
C THR A 62 -0.16 5.03 -0.84
N SER A 63 -1.37 5.56 -1.02
CA SER A 63 -2.08 5.62 -2.29
C SER A 63 -2.34 7.06 -2.76
N LEU A 64 -1.75 8.03 -2.07
CA LEU A 64 -1.84 9.44 -2.44
C LEU A 64 -1.24 9.69 -3.82
N PRO A 65 -1.64 10.77 -4.52
CA PRO A 65 -1.02 11.16 -5.78
C PRO A 65 0.50 11.35 -5.67
N PHE A 66 1.21 11.12 -6.77
CA PHE A 66 2.66 11.06 -6.78
C PHE A 66 3.33 12.33 -6.24
N GLU A 67 2.83 13.50 -6.61
CA GLU A 67 3.36 14.77 -6.10
C GLU A 67 3.24 14.90 -4.58
N VAL A 68 2.14 14.39 -4.00
CA VAL A 68 1.97 14.38 -2.54
C VAL A 68 2.93 13.40 -1.89
N GLN A 69 3.19 12.25 -2.54
CA GLN A 69 4.19 11.30 -2.05
C GLN A 69 5.59 11.93 -2.01
N LEU A 70 5.96 12.72 -3.02
CA LEU A 70 7.21 13.48 -3.03
C LEU A 70 7.28 14.46 -1.86
N ASP A 71 6.22 15.24 -1.65
CA ASP A 71 6.16 16.21 -0.55
C ASP A 71 6.29 15.50 0.81
N VAL A 72 5.63 14.35 0.99
CA VAL A 72 5.74 13.53 2.20
C VAL A 72 7.17 13.04 2.40
N VAL A 73 7.79 12.45 1.36
CA VAL A 73 9.16 11.94 1.42
C VAL A 73 10.14 13.07 1.74
N HIS A 74 10.05 14.21 1.04
CA HIS A 74 10.95 15.36 1.23
C HIS A 74 10.75 16.05 2.58
N SER A 75 9.60 15.88 3.23
CA SER A 75 9.38 16.39 4.60
C SER A 75 10.07 15.56 5.68
N ILE A 76 10.58 14.39 5.35
CA ILE A 76 11.28 13.51 6.30
C ILE A 76 12.75 13.92 6.37
N ARG A 77 13.21 14.16 7.59
CA ARG A 77 14.61 14.55 7.83
C ARG A 77 15.60 13.51 7.27
N GLY A 78 16.47 13.95 6.38
CA GLY A 78 17.47 13.12 5.69
C GLY A 78 17.00 12.58 4.35
N PHE A 79 15.76 12.90 3.94
CA PHE A 79 15.21 12.54 2.63
C PHE A 79 14.78 13.76 1.79
N GLU A 80 15.24 14.95 2.18
CA GLU A 80 14.90 16.21 1.51
C GLU A 80 15.28 16.21 0.02
N GLN A 81 16.28 15.41 -0.35
CA GLN A 81 16.78 15.26 -1.71
C GLN A 81 16.59 13.82 -2.26
N ALA A 82 15.76 13.01 -1.59
CA ALA A 82 15.55 11.63 -2.03
C ALA A 82 14.78 11.58 -3.36
N HIS A 83 15.14 10.62 -4.21
CA HIS A 83 14.42 10.33 -5.44
C HIS A 83 13.53 9.11 -5.23
N VAL A 84 12.25 9.22 -5.59
CA VAL A 84 11.31 8.11 -5.53
C VAL A 84 11.46 7.28 -6.80
N THR A 85 11.99 6.06 -6.67
CA THR A 85 12.18 5.13 -7.78
C THR A 85 10.92 4.35 -8.10
N ARG A 86 10.09 4.09 -7.09
CA ARG A 86 8.80 3.43 -7.22
C ARG A 86 7.77 4.10 -6.32
N PRO A 87 6.77 4.76 -6.90
CA PRO A 87 5.68 5.34 -6.11
C PRO A 87 4.79 4.26 -5.50
N GLY A 88 4.20 4.58 -4.35
CA GLY A 88 3.10 3.81 -3.78
C GLY A 88 1.85 3.90 -4.67
N TYR A 89 0.98 2.91 -4.58
CA TYR A 89 -0.28 2.86 -5.33
C TYR A 89 -1.36 2.13 -4.53
N ALA A 90 -2.62 2.42 -4.84
CA ALA A 90 -3.76 1.71 -4.26
C ALA A 90 -3.90 0.33 -4.89
N ILE A 91 -4.36 -0.62 -4.08
CA ILE A 91 -4.73 -1.96 -4.54
C ILE A 91 -6.19 -2.19 -4.19
N GLU A 92 -6.97 -2.56 -5.20
CA GLU A 92 -8.32 -3.05 -5.04
C GLU A 92 -8.31 -4.59 -5.10
N TYR A 93 -9.16 -5.22 -4.29
CA TYR A 93 -9.24 -6.67 -4.22
C TYR A 93 -10.62 -7.16 -4.63
N ASP A 94 -10.65 -8.12 -5.54
CA ASP A 94 -11.84 -8.95 -5.73
C ASP A 94 -11.89 -10.03 -4.64
N PHE A 95 -13.02 -10.10 -3.95
CA PHE A 95 -13.22 -11.09 -2.91
C PHE A 95 -14.24 -12.13 -3.33
N PHE A 96 -13.81 -13.38 -3.36
CA PHE A 96 -14.68 -14.54 -3.60
C PHE A 96 -14.92 -15.26 -2.26
N PRO A 97 -16.16 -15.26 -1.73
CA PRO A 97 -16.46 -15.94 -0.48
C PRO A 97 -16.08 -17.43 -0.57
N PRO A 98 -15.34 -17.97 0.42
CA PRO A 98 -14.96 -19.39 0.44
C PRO A 98 -16.15 -20.34 0.38
N THR A 99 -17.33 -19.89 0.83
CA THR A 99 -18.60 -20.63 0.75
C THR A 99 -19.05 -20.93 -0.68
N GLN A 100 -18.50 -20.23 -1.69
CA GLN A 100 -18.74 -20.49 -3.10
C GLN A 100 -17.85 -21.60 -3.67
N LEU A 101 -16.94 -22.14 -2.87
CA LEU A 101 -16.04 -23.21 -3.28
C LEU A 101 -16.55 -24.56 -2.78
N LYS A 102 -16.21 -25.62 -3.55
CA LYS A 102 -16.30 -27.01 -3.12
C LYS A 102 -15.09 -27.36 -2.23
N PRO A 103 -15.11 -28.49 -1.50
CA PRO A 103 -13.92 -28.99 -0.79
C PRO A 103 -12.68 -29.17 -1.69
N THR A 104 -12.88 -29.38 -2.99
CA THR A 104 -11.83 -29.47 -4.01
C THR A 104 -11.24 -28.11 -4.41
N LEU A 105 -11.74 -27.02 -3.83
CA LEU A 105 -11.41 -25.62 -4.17
C LEU A 105 -11.87 -25.19 -5.58
N GLU A 106 -12.72 -25.98 -6.21
CA GLU A 106 -13.42 -25.58 -7.44
C GLU A 106 -14.62 -24.68 -7.10
N THR A 107 -14.96 -23.77 -8.00
CA THR A 107 -16.16 -22.95 -7.84
C THR A 107 -17.43 -23.81 -8.00
N LYS A 108 -18.47 -23.50 -7.20
CA LYS A 108 -19.75 -24.22 -7.29
C LYS A 108 -20.56 -23.87 -8.54
N LEU A 109 -20.43 -22.64 -9.03
CA LEU A 109 -21.24 -22.10 -10.11
C LEU A 109 -20.61 -22.32 -11.50
N ILE A 110 -19.29 -22.33 -11.59
CA ILE A 110 -18.57 -22.47 -12.85
C ILE A 110 -17.79 -23.77 -12.78
N ALA A 111 -18.23 -24.76 -13.57
CA ALA A 111 -17.46 -25.99 -13.73
C ALA A 111 -16.26 -25.70 -14.65
N SER A 112 -15.08 -25.58 -14.09
CA SER A 112 -13.85 -25.43 -14.86
C SER A 112 -13.32 -26.80 -15.27
N ARG A 113 -13.16 -27.04 -16.56
CA ARG A 113 -12.43 -28.21 -17.11
C ARG A 113 -10.91 -28.10 -16.91
N THR A 114 -10.41 -26.92 -16.62
CA THR A 114 -9.00 -26.61 -16.40
C THR A 114 -8.82 -26.08 -14.98
N GLY A 115 -8.90 -26.93 -13.97
CA GLY A 115 -8.52 -26.70 -12.57
C GLY A 115 -8.12 -25.27 -12.18
N LEU A 116 -8.99 -24.29 -12.43
CA LEU A 116 -8.84 -22.94 -11.92
C LEU A 116 -8.98 -23.03 -10.41
N ARG A 117 -7.85 -23.25 -9.75
CA ARG A 117 -7.76 -23.08 -8.32
C ARG A 117 -8.07 -21.61 -8.05
N ALA A 118 -9.09 -21.35 -7.26
CA ALA A 118 -9.33 -20.01 -6.75
C ALA A 118 -8.04 -19.59 -6.02
N SER A 119 -7.20 -18.90 -6.72
CA SER A 119 -6.04 -18.26 -6.12
C SER A 119 -6.62 -17.15 -5.29
N ILE A 120 -6.48 -17.24 -3.97
CA ILE A 120 -6.54 -16.05 -3.14
C ILE A 120 -5.45 -15.18 -3.71
N VAL A 121 -5.82 -14.14 -4.45
CA VAL A 121 -4.86 -13.18 -4.96
C VAL A 121 -4.30 -12.49 -3.74
N VAL A 122 -3.12 -12.93 -3.33
CA VAL A 122 -2.32 -12.19 -2.35
C VAL A 122 -1.87 -10.94 -3.09
N GLY A 123 -2.60 -9.85 -2.91
CA GLY A 123 -2.24 -8.57 -3.46
C GLY A 123 -0.82 -8.22 -3.06
N ARG A 124 -0.02 -7.80 -4.02
CA ARG A 124 1.28 -7.19 -3.71
C ARG A 124 0.99 -5.87 -3.02
N TYR A 125 1.57 -5.69 -1.85
CA TYR A 125 1.48 -4.42 -1.15
C TYR A 125 2.06 -3.31 -2.02
N SER A 126 1.43 -2.14 -2.00
CA SER A 126 1.99 -0.95 -2.61
C SER A 126 3.30 -0.62 -1.89
N ARG A 127 4.40 -0.66 -2.63
CA ARG A 127 5.74 -0.48 -2.08
C ARG A 127 6.30 0.83 -2.61
N LEU A 128 6.45 1.80 -1.73
CA LEU A 128 7.20 3.02 -2.02
C LEU A 128 8.69 2.71 -1.90
N GLU A 129 9.46 2.99 -2.92
CA GLU A 129 10.91 2.85 -2.92
C GLU A 129 11.58 4.20 -3.20
N ILE A 130 12.66 4.47 -2.53
CA ILE A 130 13.40 5.73 -2.65
C ILE A 130 14.89 5.47 -2.82
N VAL A 131 15.58 6.39 -3.47
CA VAL A 131 17.04 6.48 -3.51
C VAL A 131 17.47 7.75 -2.82
N ARG A 132 18.40 7.63 -1.88
CA ARG A 132 19.04 8.78 -1.29
C ARG A 132 20.12 9.29 -2.24
N THR A 133 20.00 10.51 -2.69
CA THR A 133 21.07 11.21 -3.40
C THR A 133 22.16 11.62 -2.41
N PRO A 134 23.43 11.64 -2.84
CA PRO A 134 24.56 12.02 -1.99
C PRO A 134 24.43 13.43 -1.43
#